data_78ef34b9d6f2a74f7c71c28a33999aaa
#
_entry.id   78ef34b9d6f2a74f7c71c28a33999aaa
#
_cell.length_a   1.000
_cell.length_b   1.000
_cell.length_c   1.000
_cell.angle_alpha   90.00
_cell.angle_beta   90.00
_cell.angle_gamma   90.00
#
_symmetry.space_group_name_H-M   'P 1'
#
loop_
_entity.id
_entity.type
_entity.pdbx_description
1 polymer ?
#
loop_
_entity_poly.entity_id
_entity_poly.type
_entity_poly.pdbx_seq_one_letter_code
_entity_poly.pdbx_strand_id
1 'polypeptide(L)'
;DIPNLKIPETDYSNVSPFIYYLRMVDGEREKLQEYLIDQNIDTGINFIPVHNKAHFKNCKRGDMTVTDKVASEIFHIPLHSHMQKDFVDRVINGVNGFFNK
;
A
#
# COMPACT_ATOMS: atom_id res chain seq x y z
N ASP A 1 -8.53 -3.95 -14.27
CA ASP A 1 -9.24 -4.23 -13.02
C ASP A 1 -8.73 -5.53 -12.42
N ILE A 2 -8.13 -5.45 -11.24
CA ILE A 2 -7.50 -6.61 -10.60
C ILE A 2 -8.35 -7.00 -9.39
N PRO A 3 -8.94 -8.21 -9.37
CA PRO A 3 -9.65 -8.68 -8.20
C PRO A 3 -8.73 -8.67 -6.97
N ASN A 4 -9.26 -8.37 -5.81
CA ASN A 4 -8.55 -8.36 -4.54
C ASN A 4 -7.49 -7.26 -4.38
N LEU A 5 -7.29 -6.42 -5.39
CA LEU A 5 -6.44 -5.24 -5.28
C LEU A 5 -7.30 -3.98 -5.39
N LYS A 6 -7.27 -3.16 -4.35
CA LYS A 6 -7.98 -1.88 -4.33
C LYS A 6 -6.99 -0.73 -4.38
N ILE A 7 -7.34 0.29 -5.14
CA ILE A 7 -6.57 1.52 -5.27
C ILE A 7 -7.39 2.69 -4.71
N PRO A 8 -6.75 3.85 -4.43
CA PRO A 8 -7.49 5.03 -3.95
C PRO A 8 -8.52 5.49 -4.97
N GLU A 9 -9.72 5.79 -4.50
CA GLU A 9 -10.75 6.43 -5.30
C GLU A 9 -10.69 7.94 -5.02
N THR A 10 -9.85 8.65 -5.75
CA THR A 10 -9.55 10.05 -5.50
C THR A 10 -9.67 10.86 -6.79
N ASP A 11 -10.28 12.03 -6.71
CA ASP A 11 -10.29 12.98 -7.82
C ASP A 11 -8.97 13.76 -7.82
N TYR A 12 -8.03 13.28 -8.62
CA TYR A 12 -6.69 13.88 -8.70
C TYR A 12 -6.67 15.25 -9.39
N SER A 13 -7.78 15.69 -9.98
CA SER A 13 -7.86 17.07 -10.50
C SER A 13 -7.95 18.10 -9.38
N ASN A 14 -8.35 17.69 -8.18
CA ASN A 14 -8.53 18.56 -7.02
C ASN A 14 -7.65 18.22 -5.84
N VAL A 15 -6.87 17.15 -5.91
CA VAL A 15 -6.08 16.65 -4.79
C VAL A 15 -4.64 16.36 -5.24
N SER A 16 -3.68 16.79 -4.46
CA SER A 16 -2.27 16.45 -4.63
C SER A 16 -1.86 15.47 -3.55
N PRO A 17 -1.91 14.16 -3.81
CA PRO A 17 -1.57 13.17 -2.80
C PRO A 17 -0.06 13.17 -2.54
N PHE A 18 0.32 12.88 -1.30
CA PHE A 18 1.72 12.66 -0.94
C PHE A 18 2.06 11.16 -0.81
N ILE A 19 1.05 10.30 -0.89
CA ILE A 19 1.20 8.86 -0.76
C ILE A 19 0.19 8.17 -1.70
N TYR A 20 0.60 7.07 -2.31
CA TYR A 20 -0.28 6.24 -3.12
C TYR A 20 -0.30 4.83 -2.53
N TYR A 21 -1.41 4.44 -1.94
CA TYR A 21 -1.54 3.14 -1.31
C TYR A 21 -2.20 2.11 -2.22
N LEU A 22 -1.83 0.85 -2.01
CA LEU A 22 -2.54 -0.31 -2.54
C LEU A 22 -3.07 -1.12 -1.36
N ARG A 23 -4.19 -1.78 -1.56
CA ARG A 23 -4.79 -2.64 -0.54
C ARG A 23 -5.04 -4.02 -1.11
N MET A 24 -4.39 -5.03 -0.52
CA MET A 24 -4.55 -6.44 -0.90
C MET A 24 -5.56 -7.09 0.05
N VAL A 25 -6.79 -7.31 -0.44
CA VAL A 25 -7.92 -7.69 0.41
C VAL A 25 -7.80 -9.11 0.97
N ASP A 26 -7.10 -10.01 0.30
CA ASP A 26 -7.04 -11.43 0.67
C ASP A 26 -5.68 -11.89 1.20
N GLY A 27 -4.93 -11.00 1.84
CA GLY A 27 -3.75 -11.40 2.61
C GLY A 27 -2.50 -11.68 1.83
N GLU A 28 -2.43 -11.28 0.56
CA GLU A 28 -1.24 -11.50 -0.28
C GLU A 28 -0.29 -10.30 -0.29
N ARG A 29 -0.46 -9.35 0.63
CA ARG A 29 0.34 -8.12 0.67
C ARG A 29 1.83 -8.38 0.69
N GLU A 30 2.29 -9.23 1.59
CA GLU A 30 3.71 -9.50 1.76
C GLU A 30 4.31 -10.11 0.49
N LYS A 31 3.58 -11.00 -0.18
CA LYS A 31 4.04 -11.60 -1.43
C LYS A 31 4.18 -10.57 -2.55
N LEU A 32 3.21 -9.65 -2.65
CA LEU A 32 3.30 -8.57 -3.63
C LEU A 32 4.46 -7.64 -3.31
N GLN A 33 4.66 -7.29 -2.04
CA GLN A 33 5.80 -6.45 -1.64
C GLN A 33 7.14 -7.12 -1.99
N GLU A 34 7.29 -8.40 -1.68
CA GLU A 34 8.52 -9.16 -2.03
C GLU A 34 8.75 -9.18 -3.54
N TYR A 35 7.70 -9.42 -4.31
CA TYR A 35 7.79 -9.41 -5.77
C TYR A 35 8.26 -8.06 -6.31
N LEU A 36 7.72 -6.97 -5.77
CA LEU A 36 8.11 -5.62 -6.20
C LEU A 36 9.55 -5.29 -5.78
N ILE A 37 9.95 -5.66 -4.59
CA ILE A 37 11.33 -5.46 -4.10
C ILE A 37 12.32 -6.21 -5.00
N ASP A 38 12.00 -7.43 -5.43
CA ASP A 38 12.84 -8.19 -6.34
C ASP A 38 13.01 -7.50 -7.70
N GLN A 39 12.11 -6.59 -8.05
CA GLN A 39 12.20 -5.80 -9.27
C GLN A 39 12.75 -4.39 -9.01
N ASN A 40 13.36 -4.16 -7.85
CA ASN A 40 13.89 -2.86 -7.42
C ASN A 40 12.82 -1.76 -7.34
N ILE A 41 11.60 -2.15 -6.97
CA ILE A 41 10.51 -1.22 -6.69
C ILE A 41 10.29 -1.23 -5.18
N ASP A 42 10.62 -0.11 -4.54
CA ASP A 42 10.49 0.01 -3.09
C ASP A 42 9.02 0.12 -2.67
N THR A 43 8.72 -0.37 -1.48
CA THR A 43 7.39 -0.26 -0.89
C THR A 43 7.54 0.12 0.59
N GLY A 44 6.45 0.56 1.18
CA GLY A 44 6.48 0.90 2.59
C GLY A 44 5.11 0.76 3.24
N ILE A 45 5.09 0.80 4.57
CA ILE A 45 3.87 0.73 5.36
C ILE A 45 3.75 2.03 6.17
N ASN A 46 2.80 2.84 5.82
CA ASN A 46 2.43 4.04 6.56
C ASN A 46 0.96 3.91 6.99
N PHE A 47 0.67 3.62 8.23
CA PHE A 47 1.61 3.46 9.33
C PHE A 47 1.22 2.22 10.11
N ILE A 48 2.11 1.71 10.98
CA ILE A 48 1.71 0.69 11.94
C ILE A 48 0.67 1.30 12.88
N PRO A 49 -0.47 0.64 13.13
CA PRO A 49 -1.48 1.17 14.03
C PRO A 49 -0.91 1.52 15.40
N VAL A 50 -1.31 2.67 15.91
CA VAL A 50 -0.76 3.23 17.15
C VAL A 50 -0.92 2.25 18.32
N HIS A 51 -2.06 1.56 18.40
CA HIS A 51 -2.32 0.62 19.49
C HIS A 51 -1.39 -0.60 19.50
N ASN A 52 -0.69 -0.87 18.38
CA ASN A 52 0.29 -1.95 18.29
C ASN A 52 1.70 -1.50 18.68
N LYS A 53 1.89 -0.22 18.97
CA LYS A 53 3.19 0.29 19.41
C LYS A 53 3.35 0.15 20.92
N ALA A 54 4.54 -0.25 21.35
CA ALA A 54 4.82 -0.52 22.77
C ALA A 54 4.43 0.63 23.69
N HIS A 55 4.68 1.88 23.26
CA HIS A 55 4.37 3.07 24.06
C HIS A 55 2.88 3.22 24.36
N PHE A 56 2.02 2.75 23.46
CA PHE A 56 0.57 2.89 23.61
C PHE A 56 -0.14 1.59 23.97
N LYS A 57 0.61 0.56 24.31
CA LYS A 57 0.08 -0.77 24.57
C LYS A 57 -1.00 -0.81 25.65
N ASN A 58 -0.85 0.01 26.69
CA ASN A 58 -1.77 0.05 27.84
C ASN A 58 -2.82 1.16 27.77
N CYS A 59 -2.89 1.89 26.65
CA CYS A 59 -3.90 2.92 26.47
C CYS A 59 -5.26 2.31 26.18
N LYS A 60 -6.31 2.97 26.65
CA LYS A 60 -7.68 2.58 26.31
C LYS A 60 -7.91 2.68 24.82
N ARG A 61 -8.68 1.73 24.27
CA ARG A 61 -9.01 1.71 22.86
C ARG A 61 -10.44 1.20 22.65
N GLY A 62 -11.03 1.57 21.51
CA GLY A 62 -12.29 1.00 21.08
C GLY A 62 -12.10 -0.32 20.33
N ASP A 63 -13.08 -0.68 19.51
CA ASP A 63 -12.98 -1.84 18.63
C ASP A 63 -12.03 -1.52 17.46
N MET A 64 -10.95 -2.28 17.35
CA MET A 64 -9.91 -2.11 16.35
C MET A 64 -9.98 -3.14 15.22
N THR A 65 -11.08 -3.87 15.10
CA THR A 65 -11.23 -4.96 14.12
C THR A 65 -11.00 -4.46 12.68
N VAL A 66 -11.65 -3.37 12.29
CA VAL A 66 -11.49 -2.81 10.94
C VAL A 66 -10.10 -2.24 10.75
N THR A 67 -9.59 -1.51 11.73
CA THR A 67 -8.24 -0.93 11.69
C THR A 67 -7.18 -2.02 11.51
N ASP A 68 -7.26 -3.09 12.28
CA ASP A 68 -6.30 -4.19 12.21
C ASP A 68 -6.38 -4.90 10.86
N LYS A 69 -7.60 -5.10 10.35
CA LYS A 69 -7.79 -5.73 9.04
C LYS A 69 -7.16 -4.89 7.92
N VAL A 70 -7.50 -3.61 7.85
CA VAL A 70 -6.96 -2.72 6.82
C VAL A 70 -5.45 -2.58 6.95
N ALA A 71 -4.93 -2.48 8.17
CA ALA A 71 -3.49 -2.38 8.42
C ALA A 71 -2.73 -3.59 7.92
N SER A 72 -3.34 -4.78 7.95
CA SER A 72 -2.72 -5.99 7.40
C SER A 72 -2.73 -6.06 5.88
N GLU A 73 -3.53 -5.24 5.22
CA GLU A 73 -3.77 -5.29 3.79
C GLU A 73 -3.13 -4.15 3.00
N ILE A 74 -2.81 -3.04 3.66
CA ILE A 74 -2.42 -1.79 3.01
C ILE A 74 -0.90 -1.61 2.98
N PHE A 75 -0.39 -1.07 1.87
CA PHE A 75 0.99 -0.63 1.75
C PHE A 75 1.05 0.46 0.66
N HIS A 76 2.17 1.18 0.57
CA HIS A 76 2.30 2.21 -0.45
C HIS A 76 3.41 1.88 -1.45
N ILE A 77 3.23 2.37 -2.66
CA ILE A 77 4.20 2.30 -3.75
C ILE A 77 4.84 3.69 -3.95
N PRO A 78 5.93 3.80 -4.72
CA PRO A 78 6.62 5.08 -4.88
C PRO A 78 5.72 6.18 -5.45
N LEU A 79 5.79 7.35 -4.85
CA LEU A 79 5.13 8.57 -5.34
C LEU A 79 5.94 9.79 -4.93
N HIS A 80 6.42 10.57 -5.91
CA HIS A 80 7.03 11.87 -5.67
C HIS A 80 6.94 12.72 -6.95
N SER A 81 7.16 14.04 -6.79
CA SER A 81 6.93 15.00 -7.86
C SER A 81 7.92 14.90 -9.04
N HIS A 82 9.01 14.19 -8.87
CA HIS A 82 10.05 14.05 -9.89
C HIS A 82 10.05 12.68 -10.59
N MET A 83 8.96 11.91 -10.45
CA MET A 83 8.88 10.61 -11.11
C MET A 83 8.85 10.76 -12.62
N GLN A 84 9.80 10.11 -13.30
CA GLN A 84 9.81 10.03 -14.75
C GLN A 84 8.78 9.01 -15.24
N LYS A 85 8.28 9.21 -16.47
CA LYS A 85 7.26 8.32 -17.03
C LYS A 85 7.73 6.86 -17.08
N ASP A 86 8.98 6.62 -17.45
CA ASP A 86 9.54 5.26 -17.51
C ASP A 86 9.53 4.57 -16.13
N PHE A 87 9.79 5.31 -15.06
CA PHE A 87 9.70 4.75 -13.71
C PHE A 87 8.24 4.45 -13.33
N VAL A 88 7.33 5.37 -13.64
CA VAL A 88 5.89 5.14 -13.40
C VAL A 88 5.43 3.87 -14.14
N ASP A 89 5.78 3.76 -15.41
CA ASP A 89 5.44 2.57 -16.22
C ASP A 89 6.04 1.30 -15.63
N ARG A 90 7.26 1.36 -15.11
CA ARG A 90 7.91 0.24 -14.47
C ARG A 90 7.17 -0.21 -13.21
N VAL A 91 6.71 0.74 -12.39
CA VAL A 91 5.91 0.42 -11.20
C VAL A 91 4.58 -0.23 -11.60
N ILE A 92 3.88 0.34 -12.56
CA ILE A 92 2.62 -0.21 -13.06
C ILE A 92 2.81 -1.63 -13.60
N ASN A 93 3.84 -1.83 -14.42
CA ASN A 93 4.15 -3.14 -14.99
C ASN A 93 4.57 -4.15 -13.91
N GLY A 94 5.26 -3.69 -12.87
CA GLY A 94 5.63 -4.53 -11.73
C GLY A 94 4.40 -5.04 -11.00
N VAL A 95 3.47 -4.17 -10.68
CA VAL A 95 2.22 -4.56 -10.01
C VAL A 95 1.41 -5.53 -10.89
N ASN A 96 1.21 -5.16 -12.15
CA ASN A 96 0.45 -6.01 -13.09
C ASN A 96 1.12 -7.37 -13.29
N GLY A 97 2.44 -7.41 -13.33
CA GLY A 97 3.20 -8.66 -13.51
C GLY A 97 2.97 -9.67 -12.40
N PHE A 98 2.78 -9.22 -11.17
CA PHE A 98 2.46 -10.11 -10.06
C PHE A 98 1.15 -10.88 -10.30
N PHE A 99 0.15 -10.21 -10.87
CA PHE A 99 -1.16 -10.81 -11.09
C PHE A 99 -1.28 -11.59 -12.40
N ASN A 100 -0.32 -11.46 -13.29
CA ASN A 100 -0.32 -12.12 -14.61
C ASN A 100 0.59 -13.34 -14.67
N LYS A 101 0.92 -13.91 -13.52
CA LYS A 101 1.74 -15.11 -13.45
C LYS A 101 0.98 -16.35 -13.90
#